data_2d20ec086918418da352d53880416356
#
_entry.id   2d20ec086918418da352d53880416356
#
_cell.length_a   1.000
_cell.length_b   1.000
_cell.length_c   1.000
_cell.angle_alpha   90.00
_cell.angle_beta   90.00
_cell.angle_gamma   90.00
#
_symmetry.space_group_name_H-M   'P 1'
#
loop_
_entity.id
_entity.type
_entity.pdbx_description
1 polymer ?
#
loop_
_entity_poly.entity_id
_entity_poly.type
_entity_poly.pdbx_seq_one_letter_code
_entity_poly.pdbx_strand_id
1 'polypeptide(L)'
;PVWAIGTGRTPTLAEIAEVHAFLRARLTDRFGPAAKGMRLLYGGSVKPSNATDIFAVPDVDGALVGGASLKAADFGAIVAALSAA
;
A
#
# COMPACT_ATOMS: atom_id res chain seq x y z
N PRO A 1 7.35 -3.51 3.82
CA PRO A 1 8.45 -4.17 4.55
C PRO A 1 8.25 -4.08 6.05
N VAL A 2 8.72 -5.10 6.75
CA VAL A 2 8.53 -5.21 8.20
C VAL A 2 9.14 -4.02 8.95
N TRP A 3 10.27 -3.52 8.48
CA TRP A 3 10.94 -2.37 9.12
C TRP A 3 10.14 -1.06 9.04
N ALA A 4 9.11 -1.01 8.21
CA ALA A 4 8.23 0.17 8.09
C ALA A 4 7.05 0.13 9.06
N ILE A 5 6.83 -0.99 9.74
CA ILE A 5 5.68 -1.16 10.64
C ILE A 5 6.00 -0.56 12.01
N GLY A 6 5.25 0.46 12.42
CA GLY A 6 5.36 1.05 13.75
C GLY A 6 6.65 1.80 14.05
N THR A 7 7.54 1.96 13.09
CA THR A 7 8.85 2.60 13.29
C THR A 7 8.88 4.07 12.90
N GLY A 8 7.84 4.56 12.25
CA GLY A 8 7.84 5.90 11.64
C GLY A 8 8.68 6.00 10.38
N ARG A 9 9.43 4.96 10.02
CA ARG A 9 10.19 4.91 8.77
C ARG A 9 9.24 4.62 7.63
N THR A 10 9.26 5.47 6.62
CA THR A 10 8.46 5.28 5.42
C THR A 10 9.38 4.82 4.29
N PRO A 11 9.09 3.69 3.63
CA PRO A 11 9.86 3.28 2.47
C PRO A 11 9.71 4.30 1.35
N THR A 12 10.70 4.39 0.47
CA THR A 12 10.57 5.19 -0.74
C THR A 12 9.52 4.57 -1.66
N LEU A 13 8.95 5.38 -2.56
CA LEU A 13 8.00 4.87 -3.54
C LEU A 13 8.64 3.80 -4.43
N ALA A 14 9.93 3.94 -4.74
CA ALA A 14 10.67 2.93 -5.49
C ALA A 14 10.77 1.59 -4.74
N GLU A 15 11.00 1.63 -3.42
CA GLU A 15 11.04 0.43 -2.59
C GLU A 15 9.68 -0.26 -2.53
N ILE A 16 8.60 0.50 -2.39
CA ILE A 16 7.23 -0.04 -2.41
C ILE A 16 6.94 -0.67 -3.77
N ALA A 17 7.27 0.03 -4.85
CA ALA A 17 7.05 -0.47 -6.21
C ALA A 17 7.79 -1.78 -6.47
N GLU A 18 9.05 -1.86 -6.04
CA GLU A 18 9.88 -3.05 -6.22
C GLU A 18 9.28 -4.27 -5.50
N VAL A 19 8.90 -4.12 -4.23
CA VAL A 19 8.34 -5.21 -3.45
C VAL A 19 6.99 -5.66 -4.00
N HIS A 20 6.11 -4.72 -4.31
CA HIS A 20 4.78 -5.05 -4.84
C HIS A 20 4.85 -5.68 -6.23
N ALA A 21 5.73 -5.21 -7.10
CA ALA A 21 5.96 -5.83 -8.40
C ALA A 21 6.49 -7.26 -8.26
N PHE A 22 7.43 -7.47 -7.33
CA PHE A 22 7.97 -8.80 -7.03
C PHE A 22 6.86 -9.74 -6.54
N LEU A 23 6.01 -9.29 -5.60
CA LEU A 23 4.92 -10.10 -5.09
C LEU A 23 3.92 -10.46 -6.20
N ARG A 24 3.57 -9.51 -7.05
CA ARG A 24 2.66 -9.76 -8.17
C ARG A 24 3.24 -10.78 -9.14
N ALA A 25 4.53 -10.67 -9.46
CA ALA A 25 5.21 -11.60 -10.35
C ALA A 25 5.22 -13.02 -9.76
N ARG A 26 5.51 -13.15 -8.47
CA ARG A 26 5.51 -14.46 -7.80
C ARG A 26 4.12 -15.08 -7.74
N LEU A 27 3.10 -14.28 -7.48
CA LEU A 27 1.71 -14.75 -7.49
C LEU A 27 1.28 -15.17 -8.88
N THR A 28 1.70 -14.43 -9.90
CA THR A 28 1.40 -14.77 -11.29
C THR A 28 2.06 -16.08 -11.69
N ASP A 29 3.31 -16.31 -11.28
CA ASP A 29 4.02 -17.57 -11.53
C ASP A 29 3.31 -18.75 -10.87
N ARG A 30 2.73 -18.55 -9.68
CA ARG A 30 2.07 -19.59 -8.91
C ARG A 30 0.63 -19.85 -9.35
N PHE A 31 -0.13 -18.80 -9.62
CA PHE A 31 -1.58 -18.88 -9.83
C PHE A 31 -2.04 -18.46 -11.23
N GLY A 32 -1.12 -18.02 -12.09
CA GLY A 32 -1.45 -17.59 -13.44
C GLY A 32 -2.34 -16.34 -13.48
N PRO A 33 -3.27 -16.25 -14.46
CA PRO A 33 -4.10 -15.04 -14.65
C PRO A 33 -4.92 -14.64 -13.43
N ALA A 34 -5.24 -15.57 -12.52
CA ALA A 34 -5.98 -15.28 -11.30
C ALA A 34 -5.26 -14.28 -10.41
N ALA A 35 -3.93 -14.18 -10.51
CA ALA A 35 -3.14 -13.24 -9.72
C ALA A 35 -3.47 -11.78 -10.00
N LYS A 36 -4.01 -11.44 -11.17
CA LYS A 36 -4.41 -10.06 -11.50
C LYS A 36 -5.55 -9.55 -10.61
N GLY A 37 -6.41 -10.45 -10.14
CA GLY A 37 -7.52 -10.10 -9.25
C GLY A 37 -7.15 -10.10 -7.77
N MET A 38 -5.95 -10.53 -7.41
CA MET A 38 -5.51 -10.53 -6.02
C MET A 38 -5.11 -9.12 -5.60
N ARG A 39 -5.60 -8.70 -4.44
CA ARG A 39 -5.30 -7.37 -3.90
C ARG A 39 -4.04 -7.44 -3.06
N LEU A 40 -3.09 -6.55 -3.35
CA LEU A 40 -1.86 -6.41 -2.58
C LEU A 40 -1.96 -5.14 -1.74
N LEU A 41 -1.85 -5.30 -0.43
CA LEU A 41 -1.98 -4.20 0.51
C LEU A 41 -0.60 -3.75 1.00
N TYR A 42 -0.42 -2.42 1.06
CA TYR A 42 0.74 -1.83 1.70
C TYR A 42 0.51 -1.80 3.21
N GLY A 43 1.44 -2.36 3.99
CA GLY A 43 1.31 -2.48 5.44
C GLY A 43 2.36 -1.71 6.23
N GLY A 44 2.97 -0.68 5.68
CA GLY A 44 3.90 0.20 6.38
C GLY A 44 3.23 1.46 6.91
N SER A 45 4.03 2.51 7.16
CA SER A 45 3.52 3.81 7.61
C SER A 45 2.72 4.48 6.50
N VAL A 46 1.46 4.78 6.77
CA VAL A 46 0.58 5.50 5.86
C VAL A 46 -0.13 6.61 6.63
N LYS A 47 -0.17 7.80 6.03
CA LYS A 47 -0.76 9.03 6.59
C LYS A 47 -1.47 9.78 5.47
N PRO A 48 -2.36 10.74 5.79
CA PRO A 48 -2.97 11.58 4.77
C PRO A 48 -1.93 12.25 3.84
N SER A 49 -0.76 12.62 4.38
CA SER A 49 0.28 13.32 3.62
C SER A 49 0.99 12.46 2.57
N ASN A 50 1.00 11.13 2.72
CA ASN A 50 1.71 10.22 1.80
C ASN A 50 0.78 9.23 1.07
N ALA A 51 -0.49 9.18 1.44
CA ALA A 51 -1.42 8.18 0.93
C ALA A 51 -1.60 8.25 -0.59
N THR A 52 -1.77 9.46 -1.13
CA THR A 52 -1.97 9.64 -2.58
C THR A 52 -0.80 9.09 -3.37
N ASP A 53 0.43 9.38 -2.94
CA ASP A 53 1.63 8.91 -3.62
C ASP A 53 1.78 7.39 -3.53
N ILE A 54 1.50 6.82 -2.37
CA ILE A 54 1.56 5.37 -2.16
C ILE A 54 0.53 4.65 -3.03
N PHE A 55 -0.70 5.15 -3.08
CA PHE A 55 -1.75 4.52 -3.86
C PHE A 55 -1.60 4.72 -5.37
N ALA A 56 -0.74 5.63 -5.80
CA ALA A 56 -0.37 5.78 -7.20
C ALA A 56 0.67 4.76 -7.67
N VAL A 57 1.33 4.06 -6.75
CA VAL A 57 2.32 3.04 -7.09
C VAL A 57 1.62 1.83 -7.72
N PRO A 58 2.12 1.30 -8.86
CA PRO A 58 1.56 0.09 -9.46
C PRO A 58 1.56 -1.09 -8.48
N ASP A 59 0.52 -1.92 -8.55
CA ASP A 59 0.35 -3.10 -7.70
C ASP A 59 0.10 -2.82 -6.21
N VAL A 60 -0.13 -1.57 -5.82
CA VAL A 60 -0.63 -1.22 -4.49
C VAL A 60 -2.15 -1.03 -4.60
N ASP A 61 -2.90 -1.98 -4.07
CA ASP A 61 -4.36 -2.00 -4.18
C ASP A 61 -5.07 -1.43 -2.96
N GLY A 62 -4.33 -1.20 -1.88
CA GLY A 62 -4.87 -0.65 -0.64
C GLY A 62 -3.80 -0.60 0.44
N ALA A 63 -4.22 -0.37 1.68
CA ALA A 63 -3.31 -0.30 2.81
C ALA A 63 -3.93 -0.88 4.07
N LEU A 64 -3.07 -1.37 4.95
CA LEU A 64 -3.42 -1.68 6.32
C LEU A 64 -3.01 -0.49 7.16
N VAL A 65 -3.99 0.23 7.73
CA VAL A 65 -3.77 1.51 8.41
C VAL A 65 -3.74 1.32 9.92
N GLY A 66 -2.65 1.76 10.54
CA GLY A 66 -2.49 1.73 11.99
C GLY A 66 -2.97 3.01 12.67
N GLY A 67 -2.03 3.80 13.22
CA GLY A 67 -2.35 4.98 14.02
C GLY A 67 -3.24 6.01 13.34
N ALA A 68 -3.11 6.19 12.04
CA ALA A 68 -3.94 7.12 11.28
C ALA A 68 -5.41 6.69 11.16
N SER A 69 -5.74 5.45 11.55
CA SER A 69 -7.13 4.97 11.58
C SER A 69 -7.91 5.44 12.82
N LEU A 70 -7.22 6.01 13.81
CA LEU A 70 -7.84 6.39 15.09
C LEU A 70 -8.63 7.69 15.01
N LYS A 71 -8.40 8.52 13.99
CA LYS A 71 -9.12 9.79 13.79
C LYS A 71 -9.84 9.76 12.45
N ALA A 72 -11.13 10.09 12.48
CA ALA A 72 -11.96 10.08 11.28
C ALA A 72 -11.44 11.00 10.17
N ALA A 73 -10.91 12.19 10.55
CA ALA A 73 -10.36 13.12 9.58
C ALA A 73 -9.16 12.53 8.84
N ASP A 74 -8.25 11.88 9.55
CA ASP A 74 -7.06 11.28 8.96
C ASP A 74 -7.43 10.04 8.13
N PHE A 75 -8.24 9.16 8.68
CA PHE A 75 -8.64 7.95 7.97
C PHE A 75 -9.50 8.27 6.74
N GLY A 76 -10.41 9.23 6.86
CA GLY A 76 -11.24 9.67 5.74
C GLY A 76 -10.41 10.24 4.59
N ALA A 77 -9.34 10.98 4.89
CA ALA A 77 -8.43 11.48 3.86
C ALA A 77 -7.70 10.35 3.14
N ILE A 78 -7.31 9.29 3.87
CA ILE A 78 -6.68 8.11 3.28
C ILE A 78 -7.66 7.36 2.36
N VAL A 79 -8.89 7.18 2.81
CA VAL A 79 -9.95 6.55 2.00
C VAL A 79 -10.21 7.34 0.73
N ALA A 80 -10.26 8.68 0.82
CA ALA A 80 -10.45 9.54 -0.33
C ALA A 80 -9.29 9.41 -1.33
N ALA A 81 -8.06 9.32 -0.84
CA ALA A 81 -6.88 9.12 -1.68
C ALA A 81 -6.95 7.79 -2.44
N LEU A 82 -7.40 6.72 -1.79
CA LEU A 82 -7.55 5.42 -2.45
C LEU A 82 -8.67 5.44 -3.48
N SER A 83 -9.78 6.11 -3.20
CA SER A 83 -10.91 6.22 -4.14
C SER A 83 -10.53 7.00 -5.40
N ALA A 84 -9.59 7.94 -5.30
CA ALA A 84 -9.13 8.74 -6.41
C ALA A 84 -8.01 8.07 -7.22
N ALA A 85 -7.44 7.00 -6.73
CA ALA A 85 -6.32 6.32 -7.36
C ALA A 85 -6.74 5.47 -8.57
#